data_569bbab75cf99220aafb117e7043a29f
#
_entry.id   569bbab75cf99220aafb117e7043a29f
#
_cell.length_a   1.000
_cell.length_b   1.000
_cell.length_c   1.000
_cell.angle_alpha   90.00
_cell.angle_beta   90.00
_cell.angle_gamma   90.00
#
_symmetry.space_group_name_H-M   'P 1'
#
loop_
_entity.id
_entity.type
_entity.pdbx_description
1 polymer ?
#
loop_
_entity_poly.entity_id
_entity_poly.type
_entity_poly.pdbx_seq_one_letter_code
_entity_poly.pdbx_strand_id
1 'polypeptide(L)'
;EKPHAAEQGRSYPLVEMPNCRYDSGACGLKNNDFRLDIVADWLSDTRLSLQLTSAFPLEGVKLAMVTADTVETPPVEMQPASDDGLGWILEVESRDPEHDRLRLVAASTGSLYFGDASMKFTLRNR
;
A
#
# COMPACT_ATOMS: atom_id res chain seq x y z
N GLU A 1 7.07 -7.09 27.02
CA GLU A 1 7.13 -7.58 25.65
C GLU A 1 7.68 -6.50 24.71
N LYS A 2 8.59 -6.86 23.87
CA LYS A 2 9.14 -5.93 22.88
C LYS A 2 8.07 -5.55 21.86
N PRO A 3 8.13 -4.31 21.31
CA PRO A 3 7.38 -4.03 20.09
C PRO A 3 7.75 -5.02 19.01
N HIS A 4 6.95 -5.07 17.95
CA HIS A 4 7.21 -5.95 16.84
C HIS A 4 8.66 -5.84 16.38
N ALA A 5 9.38 -6.96 16.34
CA ALA A 5 10.76 -7.03 15.91
C ALA A 5 10.86 -7.98 14.72
N ALA A 6 11.00 -7.43 13.52
CA ALA A 6 11.14 -8.23 12.31
C ALA A 6 12.51 -8.88 12.27
N GLU A 7 12.55 -10.16 11.96
CA GLU A 7 13.80 -10.88 11.75
C GLU A 7 14.23 -10.72 10.30
N GLN A 8 15.52 -10.47 10.08
CA GLN A 8 16.06 -10.31 8.73
C GLN A 8 15.82 -11.56 7.89
N GLY A 9 15.48 -11.36 6.63
CA GLY A 9 15.23 -12.43 5.70
C GLY A 9 13.86 -13.07 5.83
N ARG A 10 13.01 -12.58 6.72
CA ARG A 10 11.66 -13.11 6.90
C ARG A 10 10.63 -12.27 6.20
N SER A 11 9.47 -12.87 5.95
CA SER A 11 8.31 -12.22 5.36
C SER A 11 7.17 -12.20 6.36
N TYR A 12 6.48 -11.08 6.46
CA TYR A 12 5.39 -10.89 7.42
C TYR A 12 4.14 -10.42 6.68
N PRO A 13 2.98 -11.03 6.93
CA PRO A 13 1.74 -10.57 6.29
C PRO A 13 1.23 -9.28 6.93
N LEU A 14 0.69 -8.41 6.08
CA LEU A 14 -0.01 -7.21 6.51
C LEU A 14 -1.50 -7.47 6.44
N VAL A 15 -2.23 -7.01 7.46
CA VAL A 15 -3.67 -7.16 7.54
C VAL A 15 -4.32 -5.86 7.09
N GLU A 16 -5.23 -5.98 6.14
CA GLU A 16 -6.04 -4.89 5.64
C GLU A 16 -6.99 -4.40 6.75
N MET A 17 -6.96 -3.10 7.04
CA MET A 17 -7.88 -2.52 8.01
C MET A 17 -9.25 -2.27 7.37
N PRO A 18 -10.32 -2.20 8.18
CA PRO A 18 -11.67 -2.02 7.61
C PRO A 18 -11.83 -0.80 6.71
N ASN A 19 -11.10 0.30 6.96
CA ASN A 19 -11.23 1.51 6.16
C ASN A 19 -10.85 1.30 4.69
N CYS A 20 -10.13 0.23 4.34
CA CYS A 20 -9.79 -0.07 2.94
C CYS A 20 -11.00 -0.54 2.14
N ARG A 21 -12.05 -1.04 2.80
CA ARG A 21 -13.15 -1.77 2.16
C ARG A 21 -14.34 -0.88 1.81
N TYR A 22 -14.27 0.40 2.13
CA TYR A 22 -15.33 1.35 1.78
C TYR A 22 -14.68 2.69 1.44
N ASP A 23 -15.48 3.65 1.01
CA ASP A 23 -15.00 4.94 0.49
C ASP A 23 -14.53 5.90 1.57
N SER A 24 -13.60 5.43 2.40
CA SER A 24 -13.12 6.19 3.55
C SER A 24 -12.11 7.29 3.19
N GLY A 25 -11.45 7.16 2.05
CA GLY A 25 -10.38 8.08 1.64
C GLY A 25 -8.99 7.64 2.08
N ALA A 26 -8.88 6.63 2.94
CA ALA A 26 -7.60 6.14 3.42
C ALA A 26 -7.66 4.64 3.67
N CYS A 27 -6.52 3.97 3.54
CA CYS A 27 -6.41 2.53 3.75
C CYS A 27 -5.23 2.25 4.66
N GLY A 28 -5.45 1.51 5.74
CA GLY A 28 -4.40 1.07 6.64
C GLY A 28 -4.09 -0.40 6.47
N LEU A 29 -2.80 -0.72 6.51
CA LEU A 29 -2.30 -2.10 6.52
C LEU A 29 -1.36 -2.23 7.71
N LYS A 30 -1.49 -3.31 8.48
CA LYS A 30 -0.66 -3.42 9.68
C LYS A 30 -0.27 -4.86 10.01
N ASN A 31 0.82 -4.97 10.77
CA ASN A 31 1.26 -6.18 11.46
C ASN A 31 1.84 -5.71 12.78
N ASN A 32 1.12 -5.95 13.89
CA ASN A 32 1.48 -5.43 15.22
C ASN A 32 1.67 -3.91 15.17
N ASP A 33 2.85 -3.42 15.51
CA ASP A 33 3.17 -1.99 15.48
C ASP A 33 3.69 -1.51 14.13
N PHE A 34 3.92 -2.41 13.17
CA PHE A 34 4.24 -2.03 11.80
C PHE A 34 2.96 -1.62 11.10
N ARG A 35 2.93 -0.39 10.58
CA ARG A 35 1.72 0.13 9.96
C ARG A 35 2.04 0.99 8.76
N LEU A 36 1.25 0.80 7.71
CA LEU A 36 1.27 1.63 6.51
C LEU A 36 -0.10 2.26 6.33
N ASP A 37 -0.12 3.53 5.94
CA ASP A 37 -1.36 4.23 5.60
C ASP A 37 -1.24 4.75 4.19
N ILE A 38 -2.29 4.57 3.38
CA ILE A 38 -2.31 4.96 1.98
C ILE A 38 -3.48 5.89 1.75
N VAL A 39 -3.22 7.02 1.09
CA VAL A 39 -4.26 7.92 0.61
C VAL A 39 -4.08 8.09 -0.90
N ALA A 40 -5.12 8.56 -1.58
CA ALA A 40 -5.12 8.66 -3.03
C ALA A 40 -5.69 9.99 -3.47
N ASP A 41 -5.09 10.55 -4.53
CA ASP A 41 -5.60 11.72 -5.24
C ASP A 41 -5.81 11.33 -6.70
N TRP A 42 -7.04 11.52 -7.21
CA TRP A 42 -7.32 11.23 -8.61
C TRP A 42 -6.79 12.34 -9.51
N LEU A 43 -6.01 11.93 -10.52
CA LEU A 43 -5.43 12.84 -11.50
C LEU A 43 -6.26 12.87 -12.78
N SER A 44 -7.01 11.81 -13.04
CA SER A 44 -7.93 11.69 -14.17
C SER A 44 -8.98 10.63 -13.82
N ASP A 45 -9.81 10.25 -14.78
CA ASP A 45 -10.84 9.24 -14.55
C ASP A 45 -10.27 7.87 -14.20
N THR A 46 -9.01 7.60 -14.60
CA THR A 46 -8.41 6.27 -14.41
C THR A 46 -7.06 6.32 -13.73
N ARG A 47 -6.43 7.48 -13.61
CA ARG A 47 -5.11 7.59 -12.98
C ARG A 47 -5.21 8.29 -11.64
N LEU A 48 -4.47 7.77 -10.68
CA LEU A 48 -4.45 8.35 -9.33
C LEU A 48 -3.03 8.29 -8.77
N SER A 49 -2.74 9.22 -7.87
CA SER A 49 -1.52 9.24 -7.10
C SER A 49 -1.79 8.55 -5.76
N LEU A 50 -1.01 7.53 -5.46
CA LEU A 50 -1.06 6.87 -4.16
C LEU A 50 0.08 7.39 -3.30
N GLN A 51 -0.26 7.83 -2.10
CA GLN A 51 0.70 8.36 -1.14
C GLN A 51 0.70 7.43 0.07
N LEU A 52 1.86 6.87 0.37
CA LEU A 52 2.00 5.91 1.46
C LEU A 52 2.83 6.53 2.56
N THR A 53 2.37 6.37 3.80
CA THR A 53 3.11 6.76 5.00
C THR A 53 3.34 5.53 5.84
N SER A 54 4.56 5.35 6.30
CA SER A 54 4.95 4.20 7.11
C SER A 54 5.27 4.64 8.53
N ALA A 55 4.98 3.77 9.51
CA ALA A 55 5.38 3.99 10.89
C ALA A 55 6.89 3.77 11.10
N PHE A 56 7.53 3.02 10.21
CA PHE A 56 8.97 2.75 10.28
C PHE A 56 9.63 3.05 8.94
N PRO A 57 10.90 3.44 8.92
CA PRO A 57 11.59 3.70 7.67
C PRO A 57 11.62 2.47 6.77
N LEU A 58 11.33 2.66 5.49
CA LEU A 58 11.32 1.59 4.50
C LEU A 58 12.52 1.72 3.58
N GLU A 59 13.03 0.57 3.13
CA GLU A 59 14.10 0.50 2.15
C GLU A 59 13.56 0.55 0.74
N GLY A 60 12.31 0.13 0.56
CA GLY A 60 11.63 0.17 -0.72
C GLY A 60 10.21 -0.36 -0.59
N VAL A 61 9.35 0.03 -1.53
CA VAL A 61 7.96 -0.43 -1.61
C VAL A 61 7.64 -0.70 -3.06
N LYS A 62 7.02 -1.85 -3.33
CA LYS A 62 6.53 -2.18 -4.67
C LYS A 62 5.03 -2.40 -4.62
N LEU A 63 4.35 -1.93 -5.64
CA LEU A 63 2.91 -2.08 -5.79
C LEU A 63 2.58 -2.78 -7.09
N ALA A 64 1.55 -3.62 -7.06
CA ALA A 64 0.96 -4.21 -8.26
C ALA A 64 -0.56 -4.10 -8.15
N MET A 65 -1.23 -3.97 -9.27
CA MET A 65 -2.69 -3.94 -9.31
C MET A 65 -3.20 -5.29 -9.78
N VAL A 66 -4.28 -5.76 -9.14
CA VAL A 66 -4.96 -7.00 -9.54
C VAL A 66 -6.39 -6.62 -9.93
N THR A 67 -6.75 -6.89 -11.18
CA THR A 67 -8.09 -6.58 -11.68
C THR A 67 -9.10 -7.64 -11.24
N ALA A 68 -10.40 -7.35 -11.45
CA ALA A 68 -11.48 -8.25 -11.05
C ALA A 68 -11.37 -9.62 -11.68
N ASP A 69 -10.80 -9.73 -12.89
CA ASP A 69 -10.56 -11.01 -13.56
C ASP A 69 -9.20 -11.63 -13.20
N THR A 70 -8.60 -11.18 -12.12
CA THR A 70 -7.37 -11.68 -11.50
C THR A 70 -6.12 -11.53 -12.36
N VAL A 71 -6.11 -10.53 -13.24
CA VAL A 71 -4.90 -10.16 -13.99
C VAL A 71 -4.07 -9.22 -13.14
N GLU A 72 -2.84 -9.64 -12.84
CA GLU A 72 -1.93 -8.83 -12.04
C GLU A 72 -0.95 -8.10 -12.93
N THR A 73 -0.79 -6.78 -12.70
CA THR A 73 0.22 -5.99 -13.41
C THR A 73 1.59 -6.27 -12.82
N PRO A 74 2.69 -6.05 -13.58
CA PRO A 74 4.03 -6.16 -13.00
C PRO A 74 4.22 -5.20 -11.83
N PRO A 75 4.91 -5.61 -10.76
CA PRO A 75 5.17 -4.72 -9.64
C PRO A 75 6.01 -3.51 -10.05
N VAL A 76 5.66 -2.34 -9.51
CA VAL A 76 6.35 -1.09 -9.79
C VAL A 76 6.82 -0.50 -8.46
N GLU A 77 8.05 -0.02 -8.42
CA GLU A 77 8.60 0.60 -7.21
C GLU A 77 8.01 1.98 -6.99
N MET A 78 7.63 2.25 -5.74
CA MET A 78 7.26 3.59 -5.33
C MET A 78 8.50 4.47 -5.23
N GLN A 79 8.29 5.78 -5.40
CA GLN A 79 9.35 6.76 -5.26
C GLN A 79 9.34 7.32 -3.85
N PRO A 80 10.53 7.61 -3.25
CA PRO A 80 10.55 8.27 -1.95
C PRO A 80 9.94 9.66 -2.05
N ALA A 81 9.06 9.98 -1.10
CA ALA A 81 8.48 11.32 -0.98
C ALA A 81 9.12 12.12 0.14
N SER A 82 9.98 11.49 0.94
CA SER A 82 10.72 12.15 2.02
C SER A 82 12.07 11.47 2.19
N ASP A 83 12.97 12.11 2.93
CA ASP A 83 14.33 11.61 3.13
C ASP A 83 14.43 10.59 4.25
N ASP A 84 13.38 10.45 5.06
CA ASP A 84 13.41 9.61 6.26
C ASP A 84 12.91 8.19 6.02
N GLY A 85 12.52 7.85 4.78
CA GLY A 85 12.01 6.54 4.46
C GLY A 85 10.58 6.31 4.92
N LEU A 86 9.89 7.33 5.39
CA LEU A 86 8.52 7.21 5.92
C LEU A 86 7.46 7.56 4.89
N GLY A 87 7.79 8.33 3.86
CA GLY A 87 6.82 8.76 2.85
C GLY A 87 7.18 8.27 1.46
N TRP A 88 6.19 7.77 0.73
CA TRP A 88 6.37 7.18 -0.62
C TRP A 88 5.21 7.58 -1.50
N ILE A 89 5.44 7.64 -2.80
CA ILE A 89 4.43 8.07 -3.76
C ILE A 89 4.56 7.29 -5.07
N LEU A 90 3.43 7.04 -5.72
CA LEU A 90 3.40 6.38 -7.02
C LEU A 90 2.07 6.69 -7.71
N GLU A 91 2.14 6.98 -9.02
CA GLU A 91 0.94 7.06 -9.84
C GLU A 91 0.60 5.67 -10.36
N VAL A 92 -0.66 5.31 -10.26
CA VAL A 92 -1.16 4.02 -10.76
C VAL A 92 -2.42 4.24 -11.57
N GLU A 93 -2.80 3.23 -12.35
CA GLU A 93 -4.05 3.23 -13.09
C GLU A 93 -5.03 2.27 -12.45
N SER A 94 -6.27 2.71 -12.24
CA SER A 94 -7.36 1.85 -11.77
C SER A 94 -8.63 2.26 -12.48
N ARG A 95 -9.14 1.38 -13.34
CA ARG A 95 -10.36 1.63 -14.10
C ARG A 95 -11.61 1.24 -13.32
N ASP A 96 -11.47 0.30 -12.40
CA ASP A 96 -12.60 -0.22 -11.62
C ASP A 96 -12.18 -0.36 -10.16
N PRO A 97 -12.05 0.76 -9.42
CA PRO A 97 -11.58 0.71 -8.04
C PRO A 97 -12.52 -0.05 -7.10
N GLU A 98 -13.78 -0.25 -7.47
CA GLU A 98 -14.68 -1.08 -6.66
C GLU A 98 -14.24 -2.54 -6.64
N HIS A 99 -13.61 -3.03 -7.70
CA HIS A 99 -13.25 -4.43 -7.83
C HIS A 99 -11.75 -4.68 -7.95
N ASP A 100 -10.97 -3.64 -8.25
CA ASP A 100 -9.52 -3.77 -8.31
C ASP A 100 -8.96 -3.94 -6.90
N ARG A 101 -7.85 -4.65 -6.81
CA ARG A 101 -7.14 -4.82 -5.55
C ARG A 101 -5.69 -4.37 -5.72
N LEU A 102 -5.13 -3.92 -4.62
CA LEU A 102 -3.75 -3.44 -4.56
C LEU A 102 -2.92 -4.50 -3.84
N ARG A 103 -1.82 -4.93 -4.46
CA ARG A 103 -0.82 -5.76 -3.81
C ARG A 103 0.40 -4.94 -3.51
N LEU A 104 0.97 -5.17 -2.32
CA LEU A 104 2.06 -4.35 -1.82
C LEU A 104 3.10 -5.23 -1.14
N VAL A 105 4.38 -4.90 -1.40
CA VAL A 105 5.51 -5.48 -0.67
C VAL A 105 6.40 -4.32 -0.22
N ALA A 106 6.63 -4.24 1.08
CA ALA A 106 7.49 -3.22 1.68
C ALA A 106 8.69 -3.89 2.34
N ALA A 107 9.87 -3.33 2.15
CA ALA A 107 11.09 -3.82 2.78
C ALA A 107 11.49 -2.88 3.90
N SER A 108 11.74 -3.43 5.09
CA SER A 108 12.19 -2.66 6.25
C SER A 108 13.13 -3.51 7.09
N THR A 109 14.32 -2.98 7.36
CA THR A 109 15.35 -3.64 8.18
C THR A 109 15.69 -5.06 7.71
N GLY A 110 15.72 -5.27 6.39
CA GLY A 110 16.06 -6.55 5.80
C GLY A 110 14.93 -7.57 5.78
N SER A 111 13.74 -7.19 6.20
CA SER A 111 12.56 -8.05 6.18
C SER A 111 11.53 -7.52 5.20
N LEU A 112 10.63 -8.40 4.76
CA LEU A 112 9.57 -8.03 3.82
C LEU A 112 8.22 -8.06 4.51
N TYR A 113 7.39 -7.08 4.21
CA TYR A 113 6.00 -7.02 4.64
C TYR A 113 5.13 -7.01 3.40
N PHE A 114 4.19 -7.93 3.32
CA PHE A 114 3.36 -8.07 2.12
C PHE A 114 1.88 -8.10 2.49
N GLY A 115 1.07 -7.55 1.61
CA GLY A 115 -0.37 -7.55 1.82
C GLY A 115 -1.11 -7.15 0.58
N ASP A 116 -2.42 -7.30 0.63
CA ASP A 116 -3.29 -6.77 -0.41
C ASP A 116 -4.46 -6.03 0.23
N ALA A 117 -5.07 -5.15 -0.55
CA ALA A 117 -6.13 -4.30 -0.06
C ALA A 117 -7.09 -3.96 -1.18
N SER A 118 -8.34 -3.68 -0.79
CA SER A 118 -9.34 -3.14 -1.70
C SER A 118 -8.95 -1.73 -2.12
N MET A 119 -9.32 -1.34 -3.34
CA MET A 119 -9.16 0.03 -3.82
C MET A 119 -10.40 0.89 -3.52
N LYS A 120 -11.39 0.36 -2.82
CA LYS A 120 -12.64 1.09 -2.55
C LYS A 120 -12.42 2.39 -1.77
N PHE A 121 -11.37 2.44 -0.95
CA PHE A 121 -11.09 3.66 -0.19
C PHE A 121 -10.82 4.86 -1.09
N THR A 122 -10.39 4.64 -2.32
CA THR A 122 -10.08 5.73 -3.26
C THR A 122 -11.32 6.39 -3.83
N LEU A 123 -12.49 5.74 -3.73
CA LEU A 123 -13.73 6.25 -4.32
C LEU A 123 -14.16 7.59 -3.72
N ARG A 124 -13.80 7.85 -2.46
CA ARG A 124 -14.17 9.10 -1.80
C ARG A 124 -13.67 10.33 -2.52
N ASN A 125 -12.48 10.24 -3.12
CA ASN A 125 -11.83 11.39 -3.75
C ASN A 125 -11.96 11.39 -5.27
N ARG A 126 -12.79 10.50 -5.81
CA ARG A 126 -12.96 10.37 -7.26
C ARG A 126 -13.97 11.33 -7.87
#